data_b871cbfae41b35d778c6c7d1d59a1a25
#
_entry.id   b871cbfae41b35d778c6c7d1d59a1a25
#
_cell.length_a   1.000
_cell.length_b   1.000
_cell.length_c   1.000
_cell.angle_alpha   90.00
_cell.angle_beta   90.00
_cell.angle_gamma   90.00
#
_symmetry.space_group_name_H-M   'P 1'
#
loop_
_entity.id
_entity.type
_entity.pdbx_description
1 polymer ?
#
loop_
_entity_poly.entity_id
_entity_poly.type
_entity_poly.pdbx_seq_one_letter_code
_entity_poly.pdbx_strand_id
1 'polypeptide(L)'
;VGSDARTFTWNLTKVEDVHGNCVIYEYEKSDGYVYPKEIFYTGFGSKKGNYKVQFHYDENSAQREDVRIDARSREIVACKKLLTGITSHYKNGNAIRTYSFEYTEGLAKEKMLAALRVSNNAGESYEYTFSYTQPEKDKNGNVIYFADAAEWKNGSAIKTGKSDSGGGNFNTSAGVGVGD
;
A
#
# COMPACT_ATOMS: atom_id res chain seq x y z
N VAL A 1 32.34 8.61 -14.21
CA VAL A 1 31.44 7.65 -13.56
C VAL A 1 30.63 7.03 -14.69
N GLY A 2 31.06 5.88 -15.19
CA GLY A 2 30.34 5.12 -16.19
C GLY A 2 29.11 4.51 -15.54
N SER A 3 27.98 5.13 -15.71
CA SER A 3 26.72 4.53 -15.31
C SER A 3 26.17 3.75 -16.50
N ASP A 4 26.28 2.44 -16.47
CA ASP A 4 25.34 1.60 -17.17
C ASP A 4 23.96 1.80 -16.49
N ALA A 5 23.41 3.00 -16.63
CA ALA A 5 22.10 3.36 -16.08
C ALA A 5 21.05 2.53 -16.82
N ARG A 6 20.78 1.36 -16.31
CA ARG A 6 19.68 0.53 -16.81
C ARG A 6 18.38 1.13 -16.33
N THR A 7 17.56 1.59 -17.25
CA THR A 7 16.23 2.09 -16.93
C THR A 7 15.35 0.91 -16.56
N PHE A 8 14.88 0.87 -15.31
CA PHE A 8 14.02 -0.18 -14.78
C PHE A 8 12.54 0.24 -14.76
N THR A 9 12.26 1.52 -14.62
CA THR A 9 10.90 2.05 -14.53
C THR A 9 10.75 3.31 -15.36
N TRP A 10 9.64 3.43 -16.08
CA TRP A 10 9.22 4.63 -16.79
C TRP A 10 7.97 5.19 -16.13
N ASN A 11 8.02 6.44 -15.74
CA ASN A 11 6.89 7.13 -15.16
C ASN A 11 6.24 8.06 -16.19
N LEU A 12 4.91 8.14 -16.17
CA LEU A 12 4.14 9.03 -17.03
C LEU A 12 4.45 10.49 -16.66
N THR A 13 5.00 11.28 -17.58
CA THR A 13 5.35 12.67 -17.33
C THR A 13 4.38 13.66 -17.94
N LYS A 14 3.64 13.25 -18.99
CA LYS A 14 2.68 14.12 -19.69
C LYS A 14 1.60 13.29 -20.36
N VAL A 15 0.38 13.82 -20.34
CA VAL A 15 -0.73 13.41 -21.21
C VAL A 15 -1.15 14.63 -21.98
N GLU A 16 -1.37 14.49 -23.29
CA GLU A 16 -1.78 15.58 -24.18
C GLU A 16 -2.85 15.07 -25.14
N ASP A 17 -3.89 15.87 -25.33
CA ASP A 17 -4.92 15.59 -26.34
C ASP A 17 -4.54 16.17 -27.71
N VAL A 18 -5.34 15.85 -28.72
CA VAL A 18 -5.12 16.32 -30.11
C VAL A 18 -5.25 17.83 -30.26
N HIS A 19 -5.79 18.52 -29.28
CA HIS A 19 -5.96 19.99 -29.25
C HIS A 19 -4.85 20.69 -28.47
N GLY A 20 -3.92 19.94 -27.86
CA GLY A 20 -2.82 20.50 -27.08
C GLY A 20 -3.14 20.73 -25.60
N ASN A 21 -4.32 20.35 -25.10
CA ASN A 21 -4.58 20.38 -23.67
C ASN A 21 -3.75 19.30 -22.99
N CYS A 22 -3.13 19.64 -21.87
CA CYS A 22 -2.21 18.70 -21.24
C CYS A 22 -2.29 18.65 -19.71
N VAL A 23 -1.88 17.48 -19.19
CA VAL A 23 -1.60 17.22 -17.79
C VAL A 23 -0.12 16.87 -17.67
N ILE A 24 0.56 17.49 -16.72
CA ILE A 24 2.00 17.28 -16.47
C ILE A 24 2.17 16.67 -15.07
N TYR A 25 2.96 15.61 -14.98
CA TYR A 25 3.24 14.87 -13.76
C TYR A 25 4.68 15.10 -13.35
N GLU A 26 4.89 15.48 -12.10
CA GLU A 26 6.21 15.66 -11.51
C GLU A 26 6.43 14.68 -10.36
N TYR A 27 7.65 14.23 -10.23
CA TYR A 27 8.06 13.21 -9.27
C TYR A 27 9.28 13.67 -8.49
N GLU A 28 9.44 13.08 -7.32
CA GLU A 28 10.71 13.13 -6.59
C GLU A 28 11.28 11.71 -6.44
N LYS A 29 12.59 11.59 -6.45
CA LYS A 29 13.28 10.31 -6.28
C LYS A 29 13.96 10.29 -4.91
N SER A 30 13.70 9.24 -4.14
CA SER A 30 14.36 8.99 -2.85
C SER A 30 14.55 7.49 -2.67
N ASP A 31 15.73 7.06 -2.21
CA ASP A 31 16.07 5.65 -1.96
C ASP A 31 15.74 4.70 -3.13
N GLY A 32 15.98 5.15 -4.35
CA GLY A 32 15.66 4.40 -5.56
C GLY A 32 14.17 4.41 -5.95
N TYR A 33 13.27 4.78 -5.04
CA TYR A 33 11.84 4.87 -5.29
C TYR A 33 11.45 6.23 -5.88
N VAL A 34 10.39 6.23 -6.71
CA VAL A 34 9.88 7.45 -7.37
C VAL A 34 8.49 7.76 -6.80
N TYR A 35 8.39 8.92 -6.15
CA TYR A 35 7.16 9.39 -5.51
C TYR A 35 6.48 10.45 -6.37
N PRO A 36 5.14 10.38 -6.61
CA PRO A 36 4.39 11.50 -7.15
C PRO A 36 4.60 12.75 -6.30
N LYS A 37 4.92 13.88 -6.91
CA LYS A 37 5.13 15.15 -6.22
C LYS A 37 4.02 16.14 -6.51
N GLU A 38 3.84 16.45 -7.79
CA GLU A 38 2.81 17.38 -8.24
C GLU A 38 2.20 16.92 -9.57
N ILE A 39 0.93 17.20 -9.76
CA ILE A 39 0.22 17.01 -11.01
C ILE A 39 -0.39 18.36 -11.41
N PHE A 40 0.00 18.87 -12.57
CA PHE A 40 -0.53 20.11 -13.13
C PHE A 40 -1.53 19.76 -14.22
N TYR A 41 -2.75 20.29 -14.11
CA TYR A 41 -3.80 20.09 -15.10
C TYR A 41 -4.32 21.41 -15.64
N THR A 42 -5.09 21.39 -16.72
CA THR A 42 -5.48 22.56 -17.52
C THR A 42 -4.29 23.27 -18.20
N GLY A 43 -3.22 22.51 -18.50
CA GLY A 43 -2.08 23.00 -19.25
C GLY A 43 -2.35 23.03 -20.76
N PHE A 44 -1.47 23.68 -21.49
CA PHE A 44 -1.52 23.74 -22.95
C PHE A 44 -0.12 23.68 -23.58
N GLY A 45 0.08 22.75 -24.47
CA GLY A 45 1.39 22.51 -25.09
C GLY A 45 2.44 22.11 -24.06
N SER A 46 3.47 22.93 -23.88
CA SER A 46 4.51 22.75 -22.88
C SER A 46 4.29 23.52 -21.57
N LYS A 47 3.20 24.31 -21.50
CA LYS A 47 2.92 25.14 -20.33
C LYS A 47 2.10 24.37 -19.29
N LYS A 48 2.57 24.38 -18.04
CA LYS A 48 1.82 23.88 -16.89
C LYS A 48 0.51 24.66 -16.72
N GLY A 49 -0.54 23.96 -16.35
CA GLY A 49 -1.82 24.59 -16.02
C GLY A 49 -1.78 25.31 -14.68
N ASN A 50 -2.84 26.10 -14.44
CA ASN A 50 -2.97 26.85 -13.21
C ASN A 50 -3.48 26.04 -12.02
N TYR A 51 -4.03 24.86 -12.26
CA TYR A 51 -4.47 23.96 -11.21
C TYR A 51 -3.42 22.90 -10.96
N LYS A 52 -3.16 22.60 -9.70
CA LYS A 52 -2.26 21.53 -9.30
C LYS A 52 -2.82 20.70 -8.17
N VAL A 53 -2.43 19.42 -8.17
CA VAL A 53 -2.53 18.51 -7.03
C VAL A 53 -1.12 18.29 -6.50
N GLN A 54 -0.94 18.43 -5.19
CA GLN A 54 0.34 18.25 -4.52
C GLN A 54 0.25 17.12 -3.51
N PHE A 55 1.25 16.26 -3.48
CA PHE A 55 1.35 15.12 -2.57
C PHE A 55 2.30 15.48 -1.43
N HIS A 56 1.88 15.19 -0.20
CA HIS A 56 2.65 15.45 1.02
C HIS A 56 3.03 14.12 1.67
N TYR A 57 4.29 14.01 2.04
CA TYR A 57 4.83 12.79 2.64
C TYR A 57 5.45 13.08 3.99
N ASP A 58 5.40 12.09 4.88
CA ASP A 58 6.16 12.13 6.14
C ASP A 58 7.65 11.98 5.83
N GLU A 59 8.44 12.97 6.23
CA GLU A 59 9.88 12.96 6.10
C GLU A 59 10.59 12.12 7.18
N ASN A 60 9.89 11.82 8.30
CA ASN A 60 10.40 11.00 9.39
C ASN A 60 10.28 9.49 9.14
N SER A 61 10.17 9.11 7.91
CA SER A 61 9.98 7.72 7.47
C SER A 61 11.10 6.74 7.86
N ALA A 62 12.20 7.23 8.43
CA ALA A 62 13.31 6.40 8.92
C ALA A 62 12.92 5.42 10.05
N GLN A 63 11.77 5.63 10.69
CA GLN A 63 11.29 4.80 11.80
C GLN A 63 10.19 3.80 11.37
N ARG A 64 9.85 3.73 10.08
CA ARG A 64 8.84 2.79 9.60
C ARG A 64 9.40 1.37 9.56
N GLU A 65 8.69 0.45 10.23
CA GLU A 65 9.03 -0.99 10.21
C GLU A 65 8.43 -1.73 8.99
N ASP A 66 7.42 -1.14 8.33
CA ASP A 66 6.71 -1.69 7.17
C ASP A 66 7.28 -1.23 5.81
N VAL A 67 8.54 -0.82 5.77
CA VAL A 67 9.19 -0.36 4.53
C VAL A 67 9.26 -1.49 3.53
N ARG A 68 8.60 -1.29 2.38
CA ARG A 68 8.71 -2.22 1.26
C ARG A 68 10.03 -2.03 0.53
N ILE A 69 10.81 -3.09 0.47
CA ILE A 69 12.09 -3.15 -0.24
C ILE A 69 11.97 -4.06 -1.45
N ASP A 70 12.41 -3.60 -2.61
CA ASP A 70 12.49 -4.37 -3.84
C ASP A 70 13.95 -4.34 -4.36
N ALA A 71 14.55 -5.53 -4.49
CA ALA A 71 15.91 -5.70 -4.99
C ALA A 71 15.96 -6.45 -6.34
N ARG A 72 14.83 -6.68 -7.02
CA ARG A 72 14.76 -7.43 -8.28
C ARG A 72 15.51 -6.76 -9.43
N SER A 73 15.70 -5.45 -9.35
CA SER A 73 16.47 -4.68 -10.33
C SER A 73 18.00 -4.73 -10.13
N ARG A 74 18.50 -5.50 -9.15
CA ARG A 74 19.88 -5.51 -8.64
C ARG A 74 20.29 -4.24 -7.88
N GLU A 75 19.37 -3.31 -7.70
CA GLU A 75 19.51 -2.14 -6.84
C GLU A 75 18.41 -2.17 -5.80
N ILE A 76 18.70 -1.64 -4.63
CA ILE A 76 17.71 -1.55 -3.55
C ILE A 76 16.79 -0.37 -3.85
N VAL A 77 15.50 -0.67 -3.99
CA VAL A 77 14.42 0.31 -4.11
C VAL A 77 13.57 0.22 -2.87
N ALA A 78 13.56 1.28 -2.06
CA ALA A 78 12.86 1.29 -0.79
C ALA A 78 11.74 2.35 -0.75
N CYS A 79 10.49 1.91 -0.55
CA CYS A 79 9.33 2.81 -0.38
C CYS A 79 9.24 3.23 1.09
N LYS A 80 10.02 4.24 1.48
CA LYS A 80 10.13 4.69 2.88
C LYS A 80 9.10 5.75 3.26
N LYS A 81 8.77 6.68 2.33
CA LYS A 81 7.87 7.79 2.64
C LYS A 81 6.42 7.32 2.76
N LEU A 82 5.71 7.85 3.75
CA LEU A 82 4.28 7.63 3.95
C LEU A 82 3.52 8.85 3.46
N LEU A 83 2.49 8.65 2.64
CA LEU A 83 1.65 9.74 2.16
C LEU A 83 0.79 10.25 3.32
N THR A 84 0.97 11.51 3.71
CA THR A 84 0.23 12.12 4.83
C THR A 84 -0.87 13.07 4.37
N GLY A 85 -0.83 13.50 3.12
CA GLY A 85 -1.87 14.37 2.60
C GLY A 85 -1.78 14.62 1.11
N ILE A 86 -2.87 15.14 0.58
CA ILE A 86 -2.97 15.62 -0.80
C ILE A 86 -3.68 16.97 -0.76
N THR A 87 -3.16 17.97 -1.47
CA THR A 87 -3.80 19.28 -1.59
C THR A 87 -4.04 19.65 -3.05
N SER A 88 -5.15 20.31 -3.32
CA SER A 88 -5.42 20.91 -4.62
C SER A 88 -5.32 22.44 -4.52
N HIS A 89 -4.74 23.06 -5.55
CA HIS A 89 -4.49 24.49 -5.58
C HIS A 89 -4.87 25.09 -6.94
N TYR A 90 -5.21 26.38 -6.91
CA TYR A 90 -5.26 27.22 -8.10
C TYR A 90 -4.10 28.21 -8.06
N LYS A 91 -3.22 28.17 -9.05
CA LYS A 91 -1.95 28.91 -9.08
C LYS A 91 -1.13 28.60 -7.81
N ASN A 92 -0.54 29.64 -7.21
CA ASN A 92 0.21 29.55 -5.95
C ASN A 92 -0.63 29.99 -4.73
N GLY A 93 -1.96 29.94 -4.86
CA GLY A 93 -2.88 30.30 -3.79
C GLY A 93 -3.02 29.23 -2.71
N ASN A 94 -3.87 29.52 -1.74
CA ASN A 94 -4.21 28.58 -0.68
C ASN A 94 -4.81 27.27 -1.25
N ALA A 95 -4.75 26.21 -0.48
CA ALA A 95 -5.38 24.96 -0.85
C ALA A 95 -6.90 25.15 -1.00
N ILE A 96 -7.45 24.72 -2.14
CA ILE A 96 -8.89 24.67 -2.38
C ILE A 96 -9.49 23.53 -1.59
N ARG A 97 -8.81 22.40 -1.58
CA ARG A 97 -9.20 21.18 -0.86
C ARG A 97 -7.96 20.48 -0.32
N THR A 98 -8.08 19.98 0.91
CA THR A 98 -7.04 19.24 1.60
C THR A 98 -7.59 17.87 1.99
N TYR A 99 -6.83 16.84 1.68
CA TYR A 99 -7.04 15.46 2.14
C TYR A 99 -5.91 15.15 3.11
N SER A 100 -6.25 14.80 4.34
CA SER A 100 -5.29 14.40 5.36
C SER A 100 -5.50 12.92 5.70
N PHE A 101 -4.41 12.16 5.78
CA PHE A 101 -4.43 10.74 6.06
C PHE A 101 -3.85 10.50 7.45
N GLU A 102 -4.61 9.80 8.29
CA GLU A 102 -4.16 9.33 9.58
C GLU A 102 -4.00 7.81 9.55
N TYR A 103 -2.96 7.31 10.20
CA TYR A 103 -2.63 5.90 10.16
C TYR A 103 -2.58 5.31 11.56
N THR A 104 -3.00 4.06 11.67
CA THR A 104 -2.78 3.22 12.84
C THR A 104 -1.78 2.12 12.50
N GLU A 105 -1.23 1.50 13.52
CA GLU A 105 -0.30 0.39 13.37
C GLU A 105 -1.03 -0.94 13.49
N GLY A 106 -0.83 -1.81 12.53
CA GLY A 106 -1.32 -3.18 12.56
C GLY A 106 -0.40 -4.11 13.36
N LEU A 107 -0.73 -5.38 13.38
CA LEU A 107 0.00 -6.38 14.16
C LEU A 107 1.40 -6.68 13.66
N ALA A 108 1.60 -6.63 12.36
CA ALA A 108 2.91 -6.78 11.71
C ALA A 108 3.63 -5.44 11.54
N LYS A 109 3.24 -4.43 12.32
CA LYS A 109 3.80 -3.08 12.28
C LYS A 109 3.52 -2.30 10.99
N GLU A 110 2.64 -2.83 10.13
CA GLU A 110 2.18 -2.16 8.93
C GLU A 110 1.35 -0.91 9.26
N LYS A 111 1.50 0.15 8.45
CA LYS A 111 0.71 1.36 8.58
C LYS A 111 -0.61 1.21 7.81
N MET A 112 -1.71 1.13 8.56
CA MET A 112 -3.08 1.02 8.05
C MET A 112 -3.79 2.37 8.14
N LEU A 113 -4.53 2.75 7.11
CA LEU A 113 -5.27 4.00 7.08
C LEU A 113 -6.39 3.99 8.15
N ALA A 114 -6.28 4.85 9.15
CA ALA A 114 -7.26 4.96 10.24
C ALA A 114 -8.34 6.00 9.95
N ALA A 115 -7.96 7.14 9.35
CA ALA A 115 -8.90 8.17 8.98
C ALA A 115 -8.47 8.92 7.71
N LEU A 116 -9.46 9.38 6.97
CA LEU A 116 -9.32 10.32 5.86
C LEU A 116 -10.18 11.54 6.17
N ARG A 117 -9.55 12.67 6.42
CA ARG A 117 -10.23 13.94 6.58
C ARG A 117 -10.14 14.77 5.30
N VAL A 118 -11.27 15.28 4.86
CA VAL A 118 -11.36 16.18 3.71
C VAL A 118 -11.83 17.53 4.20
N SER A 119 -11.07 18.59 3.89
CA SER A 119 -11.42 19.96 4.25
C SER A 119 -11.29 20.92 3.06
N ASN A 120 -12.03 22.01 3.11
CA ASN A 120 -11.94 23.11 2.15
C ASN A 120 -11.29 24.34 2.80
N ASN A 121 -11.08 25.38 2.01
CA ASN A 121 -10.50 26.63 2.49
C ASN A 121 -11.44 27.47 3.38
N ALA A 122 -12.72 27.13 3.47
CA ALA A 122 -13.69 27.76 4.37
C ALA A 122 -13.71 27.13 5.77
N GLY A 123 -12.90 26.08 6.00
CA GLY A 123 -12.85 25.36 7.29
C GLY A 123 -13.90 24.27 7.45
N GLU A 124 -14.75 24.06 6.44
CA GLU A 124 -15.67 22.93 6.46
C GLU A 124 -14.90 21.63 6.22
N SER A 125 -15.24 20.60 6.98
CA SER A 125 -14.58 19.30 6.86
C SER A 125 -15.53 18.15 7.14
N TYR A 126 -15.21 17.00 6.57
CA TYR A 126 -15.82 15.71 6.90
C TYR A 126 -14.72 14.65 6.97
N GLU A 127 -15.03 13.57 7.66
CA GLU A 127 -14.06 12.51 7.95
C GLU A 127 -14.66 11.13 7.67
N TYR A 128 -13.84 10.28 7.06
CA TYR A 128 -14.09 8.84 6.97
C TYR A 128 -13.15 8.13 7.92
N THR A 129 -13.68 7.25 8.75
CA THR A 129 -12.91 6.40 9.65
C THR A 129 -12.93 4.95 9.16
N PHE A 130 -11.81 4.27 9.33
CA PHE A 130 -11.63 2.88 8.92
C PHE A 130 -11.33 2.02 10.14
N SER A 131 -12.07 0.94 10.29
CA SER A 131 -11.82 -0.07 11.31
C SER A 131 -11.45 -1.40 10.65
N TYR A 132 -10.54 -2.11 11.27
CA TYR A 132 -10.04 -3.38 10.77
C TYR A 132 -10.38 -4.49 11.75
N THR A 133 -10.77 -5.65 11.24
CA THR A 133 -10.96 -6.83 12.05
C THR A 133 -9.63 -7.16 12.72
N GLN A 134 -9.63 -7.19 14.05
CA GLN A 134 -8.48 -7.62 14.82
C GLN A 134 -8.52 -9.14 14.97
N PRO A 135 -7.39 -9.83 14.83
CA PRO A 135 -7.34 -11.24 15.11
C PRO A 135 -7.58 -11.50 16.59
N GLU A 136 -8.14 -12.66 16.87
CA GLU A 136 -8.36 -13.09 18.24
C GLU A 136 -7.05 -13.23 19.02
N LYS A 137 -7.11 -12.98 20.31
CA LYS A 137 -5.98 -13.15 21.22
C LYS A 137 -6.30 -14.23 22.24
N ASP A 138 -5.30 -15.00 22.60
CA ASP A 138 -5.40 -15.94 23.71
C ASP A 138 -5.47 -15.20 25.06
N LYS A 139 -5.67 -15.95 26.14
CA LYS A 139 -5.71 -15.42 27.52
C LYS A 139 -4.42 -14.76 27.99
N ASN A 140 -3.32 -14.98 27.28
CA ASN A 140 -2.02 -14.38 27.56
C ASN A 140 -1.74 -13.15 26.67
N GLY A 141 -2.69 -12.80 25.76
CA GLY A 141 -2.56 -11.68 24.85
C GLY A 141 -1.83 -11.99 23.54
N ASN A 142 -1.45 -13.25 23.29
CA ASN A 142 -0.83 -13.67 22.02
C ASN A 142 -1.87 -13.77 20.94
N VAL A 143 -1.49 -13.37 19.74
CA VAL A 143 -2.37 -13.44 18.57
C VAL A 143 -2.59 -14.88 18.15
N ILE A 144 -3.85 -15.25 17.97
CA ILE A 144 -4.26 -16.56 17.45
C ILE A 144 -4.35 -16.43 15.93
N TYR A 145 -3.36 -16.96 15.21
CA TYR A 145 -3.35 -16.96 13.75
C TYR A 145 -4.16 -18.11 13.15
N PHE A 146 -4.30 -19.20 13.92
CA PHE A 146 -5.03 -20.40 13.51
C PHE A 146 -5.86 -20.87 14.69
N ALA A 147 -7.09 -21.31 14.42
CA ALA A 147 -7.87 -22.03 15.43
C ALA A 147 -7.15 -23.33 15.82
N ASP A 148 -7.39 -23.78 17.05
CA ASP A 148 -6.92 -25.09 17.47
C ASP A 148 -7.42 -26.17 16.48
N ALA A 149 -6.60 -27.16 16.21
CA ALA A 149 -6.96 -28.25 15.30
C ALA A 149 -8.24 -28.92 15.84
N ALA A 150 -9.34 -28.76 15.11
CA ALA A 150 -10.59 -29.44 15.42
C ALA A 150 -10.63 -30.77 14.68
N GLU A 151 -11.11 -31.80 15.37
CA GLU A 151 -11.35 -33.09 14.73
C GLU A 151 -12.44 -32.93 13.66
N TRP A 152 -12.16 -33.28 12.45
CA TRP A 152 -13.14 -33.22 11.36
C TRP A 152 -14.17 -34.33 11.53
N LYS A 153 -15.23 -34.03 12.23
CA LYS A 153 -16.28 -34.99 12.62
C LYS A 153 -17.13 -35.50 11.45
N ASN A 154 -17.13 -34.85 10.29
CA ASN A 154 -17.97 -35.18 9.14
C ASN A 154 -17.21 -35.50 7.85
N GLY A 155 -15.90 -35.61 7.90
CA GLY A 155 -15.11 -36.03 6.75
C GLY A 155 -15.17 -37.56 6.63
N SER A 156 -15.74 -38.08 5.56
CA SER A 156 -15.49 -39.48 5.18
C SER A 156 -13.96 -39.63 5.07
N ALA A 157 -13.42 -40.59 5.80
CA ALA A 157 -12.00 -40.93 5.68
C ALA A 157 -11.65 -41.02 4.21
N ILE A 158 -10.69 -40.24 3.75
CA ILE A 158 -10.12 -40.43 2.42
C ILE A 158 -9.50 -41.80 2.45
N LYS A 159 -10.17 -42.77 1.85
CA LYS A 159 -9.60 -44.09 1.60
C LYS A 159 -8.51 -43.89 0.55
N THR A 160 -7.29 -43.60 0.98
CA THR A 160 -6.12 -43.76 0.13
C THR A 160 -6.10 -45.20 -0.29
N GLY A 161 -6.38 -45.44 -1.58
CA GLY A 161 -6.55 -46.75 -2.12
C GLY A 161 -5.36 -47.68 -1.84
N LYS A 162 -5.70 -48.96 -1.62
CA LYS A 162 -4.86 -50.12 -1.47
C LYS A 162 -3.81 -50.09 -0.35
N SER A 163 -4.17 -50.72 0.73
CA SER A 163 -3.17 -51.32 1.59
C SER A 163 -2.42 -52.40 0.80
N ASP A 164 -1.22 -52.09 0.35
CA ASP A 164 -0.26 -53.14 0.08
C ASP A 164 0.02 -53.84 1.42
N SER A 165 -0.12 -55.14 1.41
CA SER A 165 0.08 -56.03 2.53
C SER A 165 1.55 -56.07 2.95
N GLY A 166 2.02 -54.99 3.56
CA GLY A 166 3.33 -54.85 4.16
C GLY A 166 3.21 -54.02 5.41
N GLY A 167 3.20 -54.65 6.57
CA GLY A 167 2.87 -54.07 7.86
C GLY A 167 3.64 -52.81 8.20
N GLY A 168 2.91 -51.75 8.29
CA GLY A 168 3.33 -50.47 8.88
C GLY A 168 2.10 -49.64 9.10
N ASN A 169 1.64 -49.58 10.33
CA ASN A 169 0.60 -48.62 10.74
C ASN A 169 1.18 -47.20 10.64
N PHE A 170 0.93 -46.52 9.54
CA PHE A 170 1.09 -45.08 9.48
C PHE A 170 -0.22 -44.42 9.91
N ASN A 171 -0.30 -44.03 11.15
CA ASN A 171 -1.34 -43.12 11.62
C ASN A 171 -1.00 -41.71 11.13
N THR A 172 -1.39 -41.37 9.92
CA THR A 172 -1.29 -39.99 9.41
C THR A 172 -2.60 -39.26 9.72
N SER A 173 -2.72 -38.71 10.91
CA SER A 173 -3.66 -37.66 11.21
C SER A 173 -3.05 -36.31 10.81
N ALA A 174 -2.94 -36.07 9.51
CA ALA A 174 -2.64 -34.75 9.00
C ALA A 174 -3.96 -34.07 8.69
N GLY A 175 -4.48 -33.31 9.65
CA GLY A 175 -5.58 -32.38 9.42
C GLY A 175 -5.05 -31.17 8.68
N VAL A 176 -5.30 -31.06 7.37
CA VAL A 176 -5.13 -29.82 6.64
C VAL A 176 -6.43 -29.05 6.79
N GLY A 177 -6.46 -28.07 7.69
CA GLY A 177 -7.52 -27.08 7.76
C GLY A 177 -7.34 -26.06 6.65
N VAL A 178 -8.21 -26.08 5.65
CA VAL A 178 -8.37 -24.97 4.71
C VAL A 178 -9.51 -24.14 5.26
N GLY A 179 -9.18 -22.96 5.79
CA GLY A 179 -10.18 -21.97 6.16
C GLY A 179 -10.53 -21.12 4.94
N ASP A 180 -11.82 -20.91 4.75
CA ASP A 180 -12.38 -19.95 3.82
C ASP A 180 -12.13 -18.49 4.28
#